data_d3873e6cf1d3c3ab9d6124d7ce1683af
#
_entry.id   d3873e6cf1d3c3ab9d6124d7ce1683af
#
_cell.length_a   1.000
_cell.length_b   1.000
_cell.length_c   1.000
_cell.angle_alpha   90.00
_cell.angle_beta   90.00
_cell.angle_gamma   90.00
#
_symmetry.space_group_name_H-M   'P 1'
#
loop_
_entity.id
_entity.type
_entity.pdbx_description
1 polymer ?
#
loop_
_entity_poly.entity_id
_entity_poly.type
_entity_poly.pdbx_seq_one_letter_code
_entity_poly.pdbx_strand_id
1 'polypeptide(L)' 'MADKRIQAALAALPNDFRVAVYDIDVQGYTYAETAAMLHIPRGTVMSRLARGRKRLRVALAPVAANRGNVAVVERCIA' A
#
# COMPACT_ATOMS: atom_id res chain seq x y z
N MET A 1 -13.39 -6.29 -0.93
CA MET A 1 -12.69 -7.46 -0.45
C MET A 1 -11.40 -7.68 -1.19
N ALA A 2 -10.32 -7.84 -0.49
CA ALA A 2 -9.02 -7.98 -1.11
C ALA A 2 -8.83 -9.37 -1.72
N ASP A 3 -8.25 -9.40 -2.91
CA ASP A 3 -7.79 -10.61 -3.54
C ASP A 3 -6.67 -11.21 -2.70
N LYS A 4 -6.58 -12.55 -2.66
CA LYS A 4 -5.52 -13.24 -1.94
C LYS A 4 -4.13 -12.82 -2.40
N ARG A 5 -3.96 -12.54 -3.70
CA ARG A 5 -2.69 -12.11 -4.24
C ARG A 5 -2.31 -10.72 -3.72
N ILE A 6 -3.29 -9.85 -3.56
CA ILE A 6 -3.06 -8.52 -2.99
C ILE A 6 -2.66 -8.65 -1.53
N GLN A 7 -3.35 -9.50 -0.79
CA GLN A 7 -3.03 -9.73 0.62
C GLN A 7 -1.64 -10.33 0.78
N ALA A 8 -1.27 -11.28 -0.07
CA ALA A 8 0.07 -11.87 -0.04
C ALA A 8 1.13 -10.83 -0.37
N ALA A 9 0.88 -9.97 -1.35
CA ALA A 9 1.81 -8.92 -1.72
C ALA A 9 1.98 -7.91 -0.59
N LEU A 10 0.90 -7.54 0.08
CA LEU A 10 0.96 -6.67 1.25
C LEU A 10 1.78 -7.30 2.36
N ALA A 11 1.54 -8.58 2.63
CA ALA A 11 2.25 -9.29 3.69
C ALA A 11 3.75 -9.41 3.39
N ALA A 12 4.12 -9.42 2.12
CA ALA A 12 5.52 -9.51 1.70
C ALA A 12 6.26 -8.18 1.78
N LEU A 13 5.56 -7.06 1.95
CA LEU A 13 6.20 -5.75 2.06
C LEU A 13 7.02 -5.66 3.34
N PRO A 14 8.15 -4.92 3.32
CA PRO A 14 8.82 -4.56 4.56
C PRO A 14 7.81 -3.91 5.52
N ASN A 15 7.98 -4.14 6.80
CA ASN A 15 7.00 -3.72 7.79
C ASN A 15 6.66 -2.22 7.70
N ASP A 16 7.67 -1.37 7.52
CA ASP A 16 7.46 0.07 7.46
C ASP A 16 6.58 0.47 6.28
N PHE A 17 6.80 -0.16 5.14
CA PHE A 17 6.02 0.13 3.94
C PHE A 17 4.61 -0.43 4.07
N ARG A 18 4.49 -1.63 4.62
CA ARG A 18 3.19 -2.27 4.80
C ARG A 18 2.29 -1.45 5.71
N VAL A 19 2.83 -0.97 6.81
CA VAL A 19 2.05 -0.16 7.76
C VAL A 19 1.56 1.12 7.10
N ALA A 20 2.43 1.80 6.34
CA ALA A 20 2.03 3.03 5.66
C ALA A 20 0.93 2.77 4.64
N VAL A 21 1.07 1.74 3.82
CA VAL A 21 0.05 1.39 2.82
C VAL A 21 -1.25 1.01 3.52
N TYR A 22 -1.17 0.19 4.54
CA TYR A 22 -2.35 -0.29 5.22
C TYR A 22 -3.11 0.85 5.88
N ASP A 23 -2.41 1.71 6.61
CA ASP A 23 -3.07 2.79 7.34
C ASP A 23 -3.71 3.80 6.39
N ILE A 24 -3.03 4.15 5.32
CA ILE A 24 -3.53 5.17 4.39
C ILE A 24 -4.57 4.59 3.43
N ASP A 25 -4.22 3.50 2.75
CA ASP A 25 -5.01 3.01 1.62
C ASP A 25 -6.11 2.04 2.04
N VAL A 26 -5.93 1.34 3.13
CA VAL A 26 -6.93 0.36 3.60
C VAL A 26 -7.77 0.95 4.73
N GLN A 27 -7.14 1.51 5.74
CA GLN A 27 -7.87 2.06 6.89
C GLN A 27 -8.41 3.46 6.65
N GLY A 28 -7.83 4.19 5.71
CA GLY A 28 -8.31 5.53 5.37
C GLY A 28 -7.82 6.63 6.29
N TYR A 29 -6.78 6.40 7.07
CA TYR A 29 -6.19 7.46 7.88
C TYR A 29 -5.51 8.50 6.99
N THR A 30 -5.46 9.73 7.48
CA THR A 30 -4.71 10.78 6.79
C THR A 30 -3.21 10.61 7.03
N TYR A 31 -2.40 11.30 6.22
CA TYR A 31 -0.96 11.31 6.44
C TYR A 31 -0.62 11.83 7.83
N ALA A 32 -1.30 12.89 8.26
CA ALA A 32 -1.05 13.46 9.57
C ALA A 32 -1.40 12.49 10.70
N GLU A 33 -2.52 11.80 10.57
CA GLU A 33 -2.93 10.80 11.56
C GLU A 33 -1.93 9.66 11.64
N THR A 34 -1.52 9.15 10.49
CA THR A 34 -0.55 8.05 10.43
C THR A 34 0.80 8.48 11.01
N ALA A 35 1.23 9.69 10.67
CA ALA A 35 2.49 10.23 11.19
C ALA A 35 2.45 10.32 12.72
N ALA A 36 1.33 10.79 13.25
CA ALA A 36 1.17 10.90 14.71
C ALA A 36 1.17 9.53 15.38
N MET A 37 0.47 8.57 14.81
CA MET A 37 0.40 7.22 15.37
C MET A 37 1.76 6.52 15.35
N LEU A 38 2.55 6.74 14.32
CA LEU A 38 3.85 6.10 14.17
C LEU A 38 5.00 6.91 14.74
N HIS A 39 4.74 8.13 15.21
CA HIS A 39 5.76 9.04 15.74
C HIS A 39 6.86 9.32 14.71
N ILE A 40 6.46 9.60 13.47
CA ILE A 40 7.38 9.91 12.38
C ILE A 40 6.89 11.14 11.63
N PRO A 41 7.77 11.83 10.88
CA PRO A 41 7.35 12.98 10.06
C PRO A 41 6.38 12.55 8.96
N ARG A 42 5.50 13.47 8.55
CA ARG A 42 4.56 13.23 7.46
C ARG A 42 5.29 12.88 6.16
N GLY A 43 6.42 13.54 5.90
CA GLY A 43 7.22 13.24 4.71
C GLY A 43 7.70 11.79 4.69
N THR A 44 8.01 11.24 5.86
CA THR A 44 8.40 9.84 5.98
C THR A 44 7.23 8.92 5.65
N VAL A 45 6.03 9.25 6.11
CA VAL A 45 4.83 8.49 5.76
C VAL A 45 4.64 8.48 4.25
N MET A 46 4.73 9.66 3.63
CA MET A 46 4.55 9.80 2.19
C MET A 46 5.57 8.99 1.40
N SER A 47 6.82 9.03 1.84
CA SER A 47 7.91 8.29 1.21
C SER A 47 7.70 6.78 1.32
N ARG A 48 7.35 6.31 2.51
CA ARG A 48 7.08 4.89 2.75
C ARG A 48 5.89 4.42 1.96
N LEU A 49 4.85 5.24 1.88
CA LEU A 49 3.65 4.93 1.11
C LEU A 49 3.98 4.79 -0.37
N ALA A 50 4.73 5.74 -0.92
CA ALA A 50 5.12 5.71 -2.33
C ALA A 50 5.93 4.45 -2.66
N ARG A 51 6.88 4.12 -1.79
CA ARG A 51 7.72 2.93 -1.99
C ARG A 51 6.91 1.65 -1.84
N GLY A 52 6.01 1.61 -0.88
CA GLY A 52 5.13 0.46 -0.68
C GLY A 52 4.24 0.23 -1.88
N ARG A 53 3.64 1.30 -2.40
CA ARG A 53 2.81 1.22 -3.60
C ARG A 53 3.60 0.73 -4.81
N LYS A 54 4.82 1.22 -4.96
CA LYS A 54 5.68 0.78 -6.07
C LYS A 54 5.99 -0.70 -5.97
N ARG A 55 6.34 -1.18 -4.78
CA ARG A 55 6.62 -2.60 -4.58
C ARG A 55 5.40 -3.46 -4.84
N LEU A 56 4.22 -2.99 -4.46
CA LEU A 56 2.98 -3.72 -4.75
C LEU A 56 2.74 -3.82 -6.24
N ARG A 57 2.93 -2.73 -6.97
CA ARG A 57 2.75 -2.75 -8.43
C ARG A 57 3.70 -3.74 -9.07
N VAL A 58 4.95 -3.78 -8.64
CA VAL A 58 5.93 -4.71 -9.19
C VAL A 58 5.56 -6.14 -8.84
N ALA A 59 5.20 -6.39 -7.58
CA ALA A 59 4.84 -7.75 -7.13
C ALA A 59 3.63 -8.28 -7.88
N LEU A 60 2.69 -7.40 -8.23
CA LEU A 60 1.45 -7.77 -8.91
C LEU A 60 1.52 -7.61 -10.42
N ALA A 61 2.68 -7.25 -10.97
CA ALA A 61 2.84 -7.02 -12.40
C ALA A 61 2.39 -8.21 -13.27
N PRO A 62 2.70 -9.45 -12.91
CA PRO A 62 2.19 -10.59 -13.71
C PRO A 62 0.67 -10.64 -13.71
N VAL A 63 0.05 -10.22 -12.61
CA VAL A 63 -1.41 -10.13 -12.50
C VAL A 63 -1.92 -8.94 -13.29
N ALA A 64 -1.12 -7.91 -13.41
CA ALA A 64 -1.47 -6.70 -14.13
C ALA A 64 -1.68 -6.95 -15.63
N ALA A 65 -1.16 -8.03 -16.18
CA ALA A 65 -1.50 -8.43 -17.53
C ALA A 65 -3.00 -8.67 -17.66
N ASN A 66 -3.66 -8.93 -16.55
CA ASN A 66 -5.10 -9.05 -16.44
C ASN A 66 -5.63 -7.71 -15.94
N ARG A 67 -6.28 -6.96 -16.80
CA ARG A 67 -6.69 -5.58 -16.53
C ARG A 67 -7.59 -5.42 -15.31
N GLY A 68 -8.44 -6.39 -15.05
CA GLY A 68 -9.31 -6.33 -13.90
C GLY A 68 -8.54 -6.23 -12.59
N ASN A 69 -7.43 -6.95 -12.51
CA ASN A 69 -6.61 -6.93 -11.30
C ASN A 69 -5.89 -5.61 -11.13
N VAL A 70 -5.46 -5.00 -12.22
CA VAL A 70 -4.84 -3.66 -12.16
C VAL A 70 -5.81 -2.66 -11.57
N ALA A 71 -7.04 -2.66 -12.04
CA ALA A 71 -8.05 -1.74 -11.54
C ALA A 71 -8.33 -1.94 -10.04
N VAL A 72 -8.38 -3.20 -9.60
CA VAL A 72 -8.60 -3.50 -8.19
C VAL A 72 -7.45 -2.98 -7.33
N VAL A 73 -6.21 -3.23 -7.76
CA VAL A 73 -5.03 -2.75 -7.03
C VAL A 73 -5.07 -1.24 -6.91
N GLU A 74 -5.35 -0.55 -8.00
CA GLU A 74 -5.36 0.91 -7.99
C GLU A 74 -6.46 1.47 -7.11
N ARG A 75 -7.61 0.84 -7.06
CA ARG A 75 -8.66 1.27 -6.16
C ARG A 75 -8.29 1.08 -4.71
N CYS A 76 -7.57 0.00 -4.39
CA CYS A 76 -7.19 -0.29 -3.02
C CYS A 76 -6.10 0.63 -2.51
N ILE A 77 -5.21 1.09 -3.39
CA ILE A 77 -4.03 1.85 -2.96
C ILE A 77 -3.96 3.26 -3.54
N ALA A 78 -4.93 3.64 -4.32
CA ALA A 78 -4.98 5.01 -4.83
C ALA A 78 -5.69 5.92 -3.84
#